data_9cd7a174807de47734a0039d3fad7f71
#
_entry.id   9cd7a174807de47734a0039d3fad7f71
#
_cell.length_a   1.000
_cell.length_b   1.000
_cell.length_c   1.000
_cell.angle_alpha   90.00
_cell.angle_beta   90.00
_cell.angle_gamma   90.00
#
_symmetry.space_group_name_H-M   'P 1'
#
loop_
_entity.id
_entity.type
_entity.pdbx_description
1 polymer ?
#
loop_
_entity_poly.entity_id
_entity_poly.type
_entity_poly.pdbx_seq_one_letter_code
_entity_poly.pdbx_strand_id
1 'polypeptide(L)'
;GRKKAIKRLAKLHERISNQRREFQWKLAHELCRSCSSISIEDLNLKGMQKRWGRKVSDLGYGEFINKLQHVSIKYGTSVVKIDRFAPSSQICHCCGYKNISVKDLSLREWTCPQCGAKHDRDVNAAINILNISCGKGVSHDRSNSKTPQTMSVAQLR
;
A
#
# COMPACT_ATOMS: atom_id res chain seq x y z
N GLY A 1 2.88 -27.47 -34.73
CA GLY A 1 2.61 -27.78 -33.39
C GLY A 1 3.35 -27.02 -32.33
N ARG A 2 4.24 -27.69 -31.58
CA ARG A 2 4.84 -27.21 -30.31
C ARG A 2 5.54 -25.85 -30.39
N LYS A 3 6.35 -25.58 -31.41
CA LYS A 3 7.06 -24.31 -31.61
C LYS A 3 6.10 -23.12 -31.77
N LYS A 4 4.98 -23.29 -32.51
CA LYS A 4 3.95 -22.24 -32.65
C LYS A 4 3.26 -21.95 -31.33
N ALA A 5 2.95 -22.98 -30.52
CA ALA A 5 2.33 -22.82 -29.20
C ALA A 5 3.25 -22.07 -28.24
N ILE A 6 4.53 -22.41 -28.16
CA ILE A 6 5.53 -21.73 -27.34
C ILE A 6 5.63 -20.24 -27.74
N LYS A 7 5.72 -19.94 -29.03
CA LYS A 7 5.77 -18.55 -29.53
C LYS A 7 4.51 -17.77 -29.19
N ARG A 8 3.32 -18.39 -29.27
CA ARG A 8 2.06 -17.77 -28.92
C ARG A 8 2.00 -17.46 -27.41
N LEU A 9 2.44 -18.41 -26.58
CA LEU A 9 2.51 -18.23 -25.12
C LEU A 9 3.47 -17.11 -24.74
N ALA A 10 4.67 -17.06 -25.33
CA ALA A 10 5.64 -16.00 -25.10
C ALA A 10 5.08 -14.62 -25.44
N LYS A 11 4.39 -14.47 -26.59
CA LYS A 11 3.72 -13.21 -26.95
C LYS A 11 2.62 -12.81 -25.96
N LEU A 12 1.89 -13.77 -25.42
CA LEU A 12 0.86 -13.49 -24.41
C LEU A 12 1.49 -12.98 -23.11
N HIS A 13 2.55 -13.63 -22.65
CA HIS A 13 3.30 -13.17 -21.47
C HIS A 13 3.89 -11.77 -21.66
N GLU A 14 4.46 -11.49 -22.81
CA GLU A 14 4.98 -10.18 -23.17
C GLU A 14 3.88 -9.11 -23.13
N ARG A 15 2.72 -9.39 -23.73
CA ARG A 15 1.57 -8.49 -23.71
C ARG A 15 1.11 -8.18 -22.28
N ILE A 16 0.95 -9.20 -21.43
CA ILE A 16 0.54 -9.04 -20.03
C ILE A 16 1.59 -8.21 -19.27
N SER A 17 2.87 -8.48 -19.47
CA SER A 17 3.97 -7.73 -18.86
C SER A 17 3.96 -6.26 -19.26
N ASN A 18 3.74 -5.98 -20.55
CA ASN A 18 3.67 -4.61 -21.08
C ASN A 18 2.46 -3.85 -20.54
N GLN A 19 1.28 -4.49 -20.48
CA GLN A 19 0.06 -3.88 -19.91
C GLN A 19 0.26 -3.54 -18.42
N ARG A 20 0.87 -4.45 -17.65
CA ARG A 20 1.19 -4.21 -16.23
C ARG A 20 2.17 -3.04 -16.07
N ARG A 21 3.22 -3.02 -16.89
CA ARG A 21 4.22 -1.94 -16.89
C ARG A 21 3.60 -0.58 -17.19
N GLU A 22 2.75 -0.51 -18.18
CA GLU A 22 2.03 0.71 -18.56
C GLU A 22 1.11 1.17 -17.45
N PHE A 23 0.31 0.27 -16.88
CA PHE A 23 -0.55 0.57 -15.74
C PHE A 23 0.23 1.13 -14.55
N GLN A 24 1.36 0.49 -14.19
CA GLN A 24 2.19 0.95 -13.09
C GLN A 24 2.79 2.34 -13.33
N TRP A 25 3.21 2.65 -14.55
CA TRP A 25 3.68 4.00 -14.90
C TRP A 25 2.58 5.03 -14.78
N LYS A 26 1.38 4.77 -15.33
CA LYS A 26 0.23 5.65 -15.23
C LYS A 26 -0.14 5.92 -13.78
N LEU A 27 -0.22 4.87 -12.96
CA LEU A 27 -0.52 4.98 -11.54
C LEU A 27 0.53 5.78 -10.78
N ALA A 28 1.83 5.54 -11.03
CA ALA A 28 2.89 6.30 -10.40
C ALA A 28 2.82 7.80 -10.73
N HIS A 29 2.54 8.15 -11.99
CA HIS A 29 2.35 9.54 -12.41
C HIS A 29 1.13 10.18 -11.76
N GLU A 30 0.02 9.47 -11.67
CA GLU A 30 -1.22 9.95 -11.06
C GLU A 30 -1.01 10.23 -9.57
N LEU A 31 -0.43 9.28 -8.83
CA LEU A 31 -0.15 9.45 -7.40
C LEU A 31 0.81 10.62 -7.13
N CYS A 32 1.91 10.70 -7.88
CA CYS A 32 2.88 11.79 -7.67
C CYS A 32 2.34 13.17 -8.09
N ARG A 33 1.37 13.23 -9.00
CA ARG A 33 0.69 14.49 -9.37
C ARG A 33 -0.30 14.93 -8.30
N SER A 34 -0.96 13.98 -7.66
CA SER A 34 -2.05 14.23 -6.71
C SER A 34 -1.58 14.46 -5.28
N CYS A 35 -0.36 13.99 -4.92
CA CYS A 35 0.13 13.98 -3.56
C CYS A 35 1.51 14.61 -3.44
N SER A 36 1.71 15.43 -2.42
CA SER A 36 3.05 15.96 -2.06
C SER A 36 3.91 14.95 -1.32
N SER A 37 3.29 13.95 -0.66
CA SER A 37 3.97 12.87 0.06
C SER A 37 3.21 11.57 -0.06
N ILE A 38 3.96 10.47 -0.24
CA ILE A 38 3.42 9.11 -0.35
C ILE A 38 4.17 8.24 0.66
N SER A 39 3.42 7.64 1.58
CA SER A 39 3.98 6.78 2.63
C SER A 39 3.70 5.32 2.31
N ILE A 40 4.73 4.48 2.40
CA ILE A 40 4.64 3.06 2.06
C ILE A 40 5.31 2.19 3.11
N GLU A 41 4.89 0.94 3.22
CA GLU A 41 5.54 -0.06 4.07
C GLU A 41 6.81 -0.62 3.39
N ASP A 42 7.86 -0.89 4.19
CA ASP A 42 9.04 -1.63 3.73
C ASP A 42 8.76 -3.14 3.77
N LEU A 43 8.08 -3.66 2.75
CA LEU A 43 7.69 -5.07 2.68
C LEU A 43 8.90 -5.98 2.38
N ASN A 44 9.01 -7.09 3.12
CA ASN A 44 9.98 -8.14 2.83
C ASN A 44 9.54 -8.99 1.60
N LEU A 45 9.66 -8.41 0.41
CA LEU A 45 9.22 -9.06 -0.83
C LEU A 45 9.91 -10.41 -1.08
N LYS A 46 11.19 -10.54 -0.72
CA LYS A 46 11.93 -11.82 -0.86
C LYS A 46 11.34 -12.90 0.03
N GLY A 47 11.01 -12.58 1.29
CA GLY A 47 10.34 -13.49 2.21
C GLY A 47 8.93 -13.86 1.74
N MET A 48 8.18 -12.88 1.24
CA MET A 48 6.86 -13.12 0.66
C MET A 48 6.91 -14.02 -0.58
N GLN A 49 7.88 -13.82 -1.47
CA GLN A 49 8.07 -14.68 -2.65
C GLN A 49 8.39 -16.13 -2.27
N LYS A 50 9.20 -16.36 -1.23
CA LYS A 50 9.46 -17.72 -0.73
C LYS A 50 8.19 -18.42 -0.25
N ARG A 51 7.27 -17.67 0.38
CA ARG A 51 6.05 -18.22 0.98
C ARG A 51 4.89 -18.37 -0.01
N TRP A 52 4.70 -17.40 -0.92
CA TRP A 52 3.56 -17.34 -1.84
C TRP A 52 3.95 -17.41 -3.33
N GLY A 53 5.24 -17.56 -3.63
CA GLY A 53 5.76 -17.85 -4.96
C GLY A 53 5.38 -16.86 -6.05
N ARG A 54 4.90 -17.39 -7.16
CA ARG A 54 4.58 -16.62 -8.37
C ARG A 54 3.56 -15.51 -8.14
N LYS A 55 2.59 -15.69 -7.25
CA LYS A 55 1.53 -14.70 -6.99
C LYS A 55 2.12 -13.35 -6.55
N VAL A 56 3.14 -13.35 -5.70
CA VAL A 56 3.82 -12.12 -5.26
C VAL A 56 4.67 -11.52 -6.37
N SER A 57 5.35 -12.37 -7.16
CA SER A 57 6.13 -11.91 -8.31
C SER A 57 5.24 -11.27 -9.37
N ASP A 58 4.05 -11.84 -9.61
CA ASP A 58 3.10 -11.34 -10.60
C ASP A 58 2.49 -9.99 -10.25
N LEU A 59 2.44 -9.61 -8.97
CA LEU A 59 2.03 -8.26 -8.56
C LEU A 59 3.01 -7.18 -9.02
N GLY A 60 4.31 -7.52 -9.21
CA GLY A 60 5.32 -6.58 -9.65
C GLY A 60 5.53 -5.40 -8.68
N TYR A 61 5.26 -5.59 -7.37
CA TYR A 61 5.29 -4.52 -6.37
C TYR A 61 6.66 -3.83 -6.29
N GLY A 62 7.75 -4.60 -6.34
CA GLY A 62 9.11 -4.02 -6.33
C GLY A 62 9.38 -3.11 -7.53
N GLU A 63 8.92 -3.52 -8.72
CA GLU A 63 9.01 -2.68 -9.93
C GLU A 63 8.16 -1.42 -9.80
N PHE A 64 6.97 -1.52 -9.21
CA PHE A 64 6.11 -0.37 -8.99
C PHE A 64 6.77 0.66 -8.05
N ILE A 65 7.37 0.21 -6.94
CA ILE A 65 8.09 1.10 -6.01
C ILE A 65 9.25 1.82 -6.71
N ASN A 66 10.02 1.11 -7.54
CA ASN A 66 11.11 1.75 -8.30
C ASN A 66 10.58 2.83 -9.28
N LYS A 67 9.47 2.55 -9.97
CA LYS A 67 8.81 3.52 -10.86
C LYS A 67 8.28 4.72 -10.06
N LEU A 68 7.65 4.47 -8.92
CA LEU A 68 7.13 5.51 -8.04
C LEU A 68 8.25 6.45 -7.57
N GLN A 69 9.38 5.90 -7.13
CA GLN A 69 10.55 6.66 -6.71
C GLN A 69 11.14 7.48 -7.88
N HIS A 70 11.20 6.90 -9.09
CA HIS A 70 11.67 7.62 -10.27
C HIS A 70 10.75 8.79 -10.63
N VAL A 71 9.45 8.55 -10.65
CA VAL A 71 8.45 9.58 -11.00
C VAL A 71 8.36 10.66 -9.94
N SER A 72 8.55 10.31 -8.67
CA SER A 72 8.48 11.25 -7.55
C SER A 72 9.52 12.39 -7.66
N ILE A 73 10.69 12.12 -8.21
CA ILE A 73 11.73 13.13 -8.48
C ILE A 73 11.20 14.20 -9.44
N LYS A 74 10.47 13.78 -10.49
CA LYS A 74 9.93 14.70 -11.49
C LYS A 74 8.88 15.65 -10.91
N TYR A 75 8.06 15.18 -9.95
CA TYR A 75 6.98 15.98 -9.37
C TYR A 75 7.34 16.61 -8.02
N GLY A 76 8.54 16.37 -7.49
CA GLY A 76 8.93 16.85 -6.17
C GLY A 76 8.15 16.15 -5.04
N THR A 77 7.58 14.97 -5.30
CA THR A 77 6.82 14.20 -4.31
C THR A 77 7.76 13.45 -3.40
N SER A 78 7.54 13.51 -2.09
CA SER A 78 8.30 12.72 -1.10
C SER A 78 7.75 11.30 -1.01
N VAL A 79 8.62 10.28 -1.20
CA VAL A 79 8.25 8.87 -0.99
C VAL A 79 8.95 8.36 0.26
N VAL A 80 8.20 8.14 1.34
CA VAL A 80 8.70 7.75 2.65
C VAL A 80 8.39 6.28 2.92
N LYS A 81 9.39 5.48 3.30
CA LYS A 81 9.20 4.12 3.78
C LYS A 81 9.14 4.11 5.30
N ILE A 82 8.10 3.51 5.86
CA ILE A 82 8.02 3.26 7.31
C ILE A 82 8.69 1.92 7.67
N ASP A 83 9.00 1.76 8.96
CA ASP A 83 9.53 0.50 9.48
C ASP A 83 8.57 -0.66 9.22
N ARG A 84 9.10 -1.80 8.74
CA ARG A 84 8.32 -3.01 8.42
C ARG A 84 7.68 -3.67 9.63
N PHE A 85 8.19 -3.41 10.83
CA PHE A 85 7.67 -3.96 12.09
C PHE A 85 6.67 -3.02 12.76
N ALA A 86 6.41 -1.86 12.18
CA ALA A 86 5.39 -0.95 12.69
C ALA A 86 4.02 -1.66 12.66
N PRO A 87 3.30 -1.76 13.79
CA PRO A 87 2.04 -2.50 13.87
C PRO A 87 0.86 -1.68 13.30
N SER A 88 1.01 -1.16 12.10
CA SER A 88 0.09 -0.23 11.44
C SER A 88 -1.37 -0.71 11.43
N SER A 89 -1.60 -1.99 11.13
CA SER A 89 -2.95 -2.56 11.08
C SER A 89 -3.58 -2.83 12.45
N GLN A 90 -2.76 -2.95 13.53
CA GLN A 90 -3.23 -3.32 14.85
C GLN A 90 -3.56 -2.11 15.75
N ILE A 91 -3.11 -0.93 15.38
CA ILE A 91 -3.30 0.29 16.16
C ILE A 91 -4.55 1.02 15.66
N CYS A 92 -5.44 1.40 16.58
CA CYS A 92 -6.56 2.28 16.27
C CYS A 92 -6.03 3.68 15.93
N HIS A 93 -6.30 4.18 14.73
CA HIS A 93 -5.82 5.51 14.31
C HIS A 93 -6.49 6.66 15.09
N CYS A 94 -7.64 6.40 15.76
CA CYS A 94 -8.36 7.42 16.53
C CYS A 94 -7.80 7.59 17.94
N CYS A 95 -7.48 6.48 18.64
CA CYS A 95 -7.11 6.54 20.07
C CYS A 95 -5.78 5.88 20.42
N GLY A 96 -5.10 5.26 19.46
CA GLY A 96 -3.82 4.59 19.70
C GLY A 96 -3.92 3.20 20.35
N TYR A 97 -5.13 2.71 20.67
CA TYR A 97 -5.29 1.37 21.24
C TYR A 97 -4.77 0.27 20.31
N LYS A 98 -3.96 -0.63 20.86
CA LYS A 98 -3.41 -1.76 20.12
C LYS A 98 -4.31 -2.99 20.28
N ASN A 99 -4.99 -3.37 19.19
CA ASN A 99 -5.83 -4.56 19.14
C ASN A 99 -5.06 -5.74 18.53
N ILE A 100 -4.68 -6.70 19.38
CA ILE A 100 -3.91 -7.89 18.97
C ILE A 100 -4.73 -8.84 18.10
N SER A 101 -6.06 -8.87 18.26
CA SER A 101 -6.95 -9.74 17.47
C SER A 101 -6.91 -9.43 15.98
N VAL A 102 -6.51 -8.21 15.59
CA VAL A 102 -6.37 -7.79 14.18
C VAL A 102 -5.16 -8.44 13.48
N LYS A 103 -4.35 -9.22 14.18
CA LYS A 103 -3.34 -10.10 13.55
C LYS A 103 -3.97 -11.17 12.68
N ASP A 104 -5.20 -11.59 12.99
CA ASP A 104 -5.95 -12.49 12.13
C ASP A 104 -6.26 -11.80 10.80
N LEU A 105 -5.73 -12.36 9.72
CA LEU A 105 -5.86 -11.82 8.37
C LEU A 105 -7.28 -11.95 7.80
N SER A 106 -8.12 -12.80 8.39
CA SER A 106 -9.53 -12.95 8.01
C SER A 106 -10.38 -11.77 8.48
N LEU A 107 -9.93 -11.06 9.53
CA LEU A 107 -10.64 -9.93 10.11
C LEU A 107 -10.42 -8.67 9.24
N ARG A 108 -11.44 -8.32 8.44
CA ARG A 108 -11.39 -7.15 7.56
C ARG A 108 -11.89 -5.87 8.24
N GLU A 109 -12.93 -6.02 9.07
CA GLU A 109 -13.52 -4.92 9.81
C GLU A 109 -13.45 -5.20 11.30
N TRP A 110 -13.26 -4.18 12.10
CA TRP A 110 -13.20 -4.30 13.55
C TRP A 110 -13.64 -3.02 14.26
N THR A 111 -14.14 -3.17 15.47
CA THR A 111 -14.51 -2.05 16.33
C THR A 111 -13.48 -1.92 17.45
N CYS A 112 -12.98 -0.71 17.67
CA CYS A 112 -12.04 -0.45 18.75
C CYS A 112 -12.72 -0.60 20.11
N PRO A 113 -12.22 -1.50 21.00
CA PRO A 113 -12.85 -1.71 22.30
C PRO A 113 -12.67 -0.51 23.25
N GLN A 114 -11.70 0.38 22.98
CA GLN A 114 -11.44 1.53 23.83
C GLN A 114 -12.27 2.76 23.45
N CYS A 115 -12.41 3.07 22.16
CA CYS A 115 -13.10 4.29 21.72
C CYS A 115 -14.37 4.04 20.90
N GLY A 116 -14.72 2.78 20.60
CA GLY A 116 -15.91 2.42 19.85
C GLY A 116 -15.83 2.71 18.36
N ALA A 117 -14.73 3.25 17.82
CA ALA A 117 -14.58 3.55 16.41
C ALA A 117 -14.56 2.26 15.57
N LYS A 118 -15.33 2.26 14.47
CA LYS A 118 -15.33 1.17 13.48
C LYS A 118 -14.26 1.42 12.43
N HIS A 119 -13.52 0.39 12.09
CA HIS A 119 -12.41 0.45 11.15
C HIS A 119 -12.52 -0.62 10.07
N ASP A 120 -12.32 -0.24 8.82
CA ASP A 120 -11.76 -1.12 7.82
C ASP A 120 -10.26 -1.27 8.14
N ARG A 121 -9.76 -2.51 8.15
CA ARG A 121 -8.40 -2.82 8.56
C ARG A 121 -7.34 -2.16 7.68
N ASP A 122 -7.55 -2.18 6.36
CA ASP A 122 -6.58 -1.69 5.39
C ASP A 122 -6.56 -0.14 5.38
N VAL A 123 -7.73 0.48 5.50
CA VAL A 123 -7.86 1.95 5.64
C VAL A 123 -7.23 2.43 6.94
N ASN A 124 -7.50 1.75 8.06
CA ASN A 124 -6.88 2.06 9.35
C ASN A 124 -5.35 1.96 9.28
N ALA A 125 -4.83 0.91 8.63
CA ALA A 125 -3.39 0.75 8.42
C ALA A 125 -2.81 1.91 7.59
N ALA A 126 -3.46 2.30 6.50
CA ALA A 126 -3.01 3.38 5.64
C ALA A 126 -2.91 4.72 6.39
N ILE A 127 -3.91 5.03 7.24
CA ILE A 127 -3.88 6.24 8.08
C ILE A 127 -2.72 6.18 9.08
N ASN A 128 -2.50 5.03 9.72
CA ASN A 128 -1.38 4.87 10.65
C ASN A 128 -0.03 4.98 9.96
N ILE A 129 0.14 4.41 8.77
CA ILE A 129 1.35 4.53 7.96
C ILE A 129 1.65 6.01 7.66
N LEU A 130 0.63 6.77 7.27
CA LEU A 130 0.75 8.20 7.04
C LEU A 130 1.16 8.95 8.32
N ASN A 131 0.49 8.69 9.45
CA ASN A 131 0.80 9.33 10.72
C ASN A 131 2.23 9.05 11.19
N ILE A 132 2.68 7.79 11.09
CA ILE A 132 4.05 7.39 11.43
C ILE A 132 5.06 8.11 10.56
N SER A 133 4.84 8.19 9.26
CA SER A 133 5.76 8.85 8.32
C SER A 133 5.85 10.36 8.53
N CYS A 134 4.78 10.99 9.03
CA CYS A 134 4.75 12.42 9.37
C CYS A 134 5.31 12.73 10.77
N GLY A 135 5.85 11.74 11.48
CA GLY A 135 6.32 11.91 12.86
C GLY A 135 5.20 12.21 13.86
N LYS A 136 3.95 12.12 13.44
CA LYS A 136 2.80 12.15 14.33
C LYS A 136 2.74 10.77 14.99
N GLY A 137 3.40 10.63 16.13
CA GLY A 137 3.15 9.49 17.00
C GLY A 137 1.64 9.41 17.23
N VAL A 138 1.10 8.20 17.44
CA VAL A 138 -0.32 8.01 17.76
C VAL A 138 -0.54 8.59 19.13
N SER A 139 -0.68 9.92 19.20
CA SER A 139 -0.83 10.68 20.43
C SER A 139 -2.31 10.79 20.80
N HIS A 140 -2.57 10.62 22.07
CA HIS A 140 -3.85 10.83 22.76
C HIS A 140 -4.28 12.31 22.74
N ASP A 141 -4.42 12.97 21.62
CA ASP A 141 -4.98 14.32 21.61
C ASP A 141 -6.36 14.36 20.94
N ARG A 142 -7.35 14.46 21.82
CA ARG A 142 -8.73 14.81 21.51
C ARG A 142 -8.80 16.32 21.23
N SER A 143 -8.45 16.78 20.06
CA SER A 143 -9.00 18.05 19.57
C SER A 143 -8.65 18.27 18.09
N ASN A 144 -9.72 18.44 17.32
CA ASN A 144 -9.80 19.08 16.00
C ASN A 144 -9.28 18.27 14.78
N SER A 145 -10.12 17.35 14.30
CA SER A 145 -9.95 16.69 13.01
C SER A 145 -10.49 17.53 11.86
N LYS A 146 -9.62 18.28 11.20
CA LYS A 146 -9.81 18.51 9.75
C LYS A 146 -9.26 17.29 9.03
N THR A 147 -10.14 16.47 8.50
CA THR A 147 -9.84 15.26 7.74
C THR A 147 -8.96 15.63 6.54
N PRO A 148 -7.76 15.03 6.37
CA PRO A 148 -7.06 15.11 5.10
C PRO A 148 -7.95 14.43 4.05
N GLN A 149 -8.12 15.03 2.89
CA GLN A 149 -8.79 14.38 1.76
C GLN A 149 -7.92 13.18 1.33
N THR A 150 -8.24 12.01 1.86
CA THR A 150 -7.69 10.75 1.40
C THR A 150 -8.52 10.34 0.19
N MET A 151 -7.91 10.34 -0.99
CA MET A 151 -8.51 9.66 -2.15
C MET A 151 -8.70 8.19 -1.78
N SER A 152 -9.95 7.73 -1.79
CA SER A 152 -10.25 6.32 -1.54
C SER A 152 -9.83 5.50 -2.76
N VAL A 153 -9.34 4.28 -2.52
CA VAL A 153 -8.98 3.30 -3.55
C VAL A 153 -10.16 2.99 -4.50
N ALA A 154 -11.39 3.33 -4.10
CA ALA A 154 -12.61 3.16 -4.89
C ALA A 154 -12.71 4.14 -6.09
N GLN A 155 -11.92 5.21 -6.15
CA GLN A 155 -11.91 6.17 -7.27
C GLN A 155 -10.91 5.82 -8.38
N LEU A 156 -10.21 4.69 -8.25
CA LEU A 156 -9.22 4.18 -9.21
C LEU A 156 -9.77 3.03 -10.10
N ARG A 157 -11.10 2.94 -10.31
CA ARG A 157 -11.71 2.01 -11.26
C ARG A 157 -11.91 2.65 -12.62
#